data_d835df41872219906c79f1691d5b039d
#
_entry.id   d835df41872219906c79f1691d5b039d
#
_cell.length_a   1.000
_cell.length_b   1.000
_cell.length_c   1.000
_cell.angle_alpha   90.00
_cell.angle_beta   90.00
_cell.angle_gamma   90.00
#
_symmetry.space_group_name_H-M   'P 1'
#
loop_
_entity.id
_entity.type
_entity.pdbx_description
1 polymer ?
#
loop_
_entity_poly.entity_id
_entity_poly.type
_entity_poly.pdbx_seq_one_letter_code
_entity_poly.pdbx_strand_id
1 'polypeptide(L)'
;MLYKLRPSQRVLVDANIFFSQTLTDWLFFLHTYLPESFTILCTEDILAEVRYHLRRRHPTASSKTIKTKISKIRMCIDDFVEFSGSSSGVPDIYDLHVHSATLDGHIDVLLTENVKDFPSPSMYNVSTADDFFIKIVTDTQGYKEVLEIIQMQREYMRRRHKSLDLSAYLERANCPKFASLIRDLQRDHLSSTQDK
;
A
#
# COMPACT_ATOMS: atom_id res chain seq x y z
N MET A 1 -30.96 -3.19 11.15
CA MET A 1 -29.81 -4.10 11.19
C MET A 1 -28.59 -3.23 11.40
N LEU A 2 -28.05 -3.16 12.62
CA LEU A 2 -26.88 -2.35 12.93
C LEU A 2 -25.68 -3.04 12.29
N TYR A 3 -25.14 -2.46 11.23
CA TYR A 3 -23.82 -2.85 10.73
C TYR A 3 -22.83 -2.64 11.89
N LYS A 4 -22.29 -3.74 12.43
CA LYS A 4 -21.13 -3.66 13.30
C LYS A 4 -20.01 -3.06 12.44
N LEU A 5 -19.74 -1.77 12.61
CA LEU A 5 -18.55 -1.13 12.06
C LEU A 5 -17.35 -1.95 12.57
N ARG A 6 -16.69 -2.66 11.67
CA ARG A 6 -15.39 -3.24 12.01
C ARG A 6 -14.46 -2.07 12.29
N PRO A 7 -13.71 -2.08 13.38
CA PRO A 7 -12.73 -1.01 13.61
C PRO A 7 -11.79 -0.98 12.40
N SER A 8 -11.47 0.22 11.93
CA SER A 8 -10.48 0.45 10.88
C SER A 8 -9.16 -0.22 11.28
N GLN A 9 -8.57 -1.03 10.39
CA GLN A 9 -7.30 -1.68 10.67
C GLN A 9 -6.17 -0.63 10.69
N ARG A 10 -5.34 -0.65 11.72
CA ARG A 10 -4.15 0.18 11.83
C ARG A 10 -3.01 -0.47 11.04
N VAL A 11 -2.62 0.13 9.92
CA VAL A 11 -1.63 -0.43 8.98
C VAL A 11 -0.37 0.41 8.99
N LEU A 12 0.72 -0.12 9.54
CA LEU A 12 2.05 0.50 9.40
C LEU A 12 2.63 0.11 8.04
N VAL A 13 3.00 1.09 7.26
CA VAL A 13 3.51 0.90 5.89
C VAL A 13 5.03 1.04 5.88
N ASP A 14 5.72 -0.04 5.55
CA ASP A 14 7.17 -0.08 5.43
C ASP A 14 7.68 0.71 4.22
N ALA A 15 8.93 1.18 4.29
CA ALA A 15 9.59 1.97 3.25
C ALA A 15 9.59 1.29 1.87
N ASN A 16 9.74 -0.04 1.83
CA ASN A 16 9.81 -0.80 0.59
C ASN A 16 8.52 -0.72 -0.26
N ILE A 17 7.35 -0.55 0.36
CA ILE A 17 6.09 -0.30 -0.34
C ILE A 17 6.14 1.03 -1.11
N PHE A 18 6.68 2.08 -0.49
CA PHE A 18 6.81 3.40 -1.11
C PHE A 18 7.90 3.48 -2.19
N PHE A 19 8.78 2.47 -2.28
CA PHE A 19 9.76 2.37 -3.37
C PHE A 19 9.10 2.06 -4.71
N SER A 20 7.97 1.36 -4.70
CA SER A 20 7.16 1.04 -5.86
C SER A 20 6.05 2.08 -6.06
N GLN A 21 6.09 2.79 -7.20
CA GLN A 21 5.01 3.73 -7.54
C GLN A 21 3.66 3.01 -7.67
N THR A 22 3.66 1.80 -8.24
CA THR A 22 2.44 0.99 -8.43
C THR A 22 1.82 0.62 -7.08
N LEU A 23 2.62 0.12 -6.11
CA LEU A 23 2.11 -0.24 -4.79
C LEU A 23 1.59 0.99 -4.04
N THR A 24 2.35 2.09 -4.08
CA THR A 24 1.98 3.36 -3.46
C THR A 24 0.64 3.88 -4.02
N ASP A 25 0.49 3.89 -5.35
CA ASP A 25 -0.72 4.40 -5.99
C ASP A 25 -1.94 3.53 -5.62
N TRP A 26 -1.81 2.20 -5.68
CA TRP A 26 -2.91 1.29 -5.33
C TRP A 26 -3.27 1.36 -3.84
N LEU A 27 -2.29 1.45 -2.94
CA LEU A 27 -2.54 1.63 -1.52
C LEU A 27 -3.39 2.89 -1.27
N PHE A 28 -3.02 4.02 -1.86
CA PHE A 28 -3.72 5.28 -1.66
C PHE A 28 -5.09 5.32 -2.36
N PHE A 29 -5.24 4.67 -3.51
CA PHE A 29 -6.55 4.54 -4.14
C PHE A 29 -7.49 3.68 -3.30
N LEU A 30 -7.05 2.51 -2.84
CA LEU A 30 -7.87 1.66 -1.98
C LEU A 30 -8.27 2.39 -0.69
N HIS A 31 -7.34 3.11 -0.07
CA HIS A 31 -7.63 3.94 1.10
C HIS A 31 -8.69 5.03 0.81
N THR A 32 -8.60 5.67 -0.35
CA THR A 32 -9.54 6.74 -0.75
C THR A 32 -10.93 6.21 -1.10
N TYR A 33 -10.99 5.08 -1.81
CA TYR A 33 -12.25 4.53 -2.35
C TYR A 33 -12.93 3.55 -1.39
N LEU A 34 -12.22 3.02 -0.40
CA LEU A 34 -12.71 2.15 0.64
C LEU A 34 -12.51 2.82 2.01
N PRO A 35 -13.18 3.95 2.26
CA PRO A 35 -12.98 4.70 3.50
C PRO A 35 -13.31 3.83 4.70
N GLU A 36 -12.65 4.08 5.84
CA GLU A 36 -12.84 3.38 7.11
C GLU A 36 -12.39 1.89 7.11
N SER A 37 -11.89 1.35 5.99
CA SER A 37 -11.40 -0.03 5.94
C SER A 37 -10.07 -0.20 6.67
N PHE A 38 -9.18 0.77 6.52
CA PHE A 38 -7.88 0.81 7.21
C PHE A 38 -7.37 2.25 7.34
N THR A 39 -6.43 2.43 8.26
CA THR A 39 -5.73 3.70 8.52
C THR A 39 -4.26 3.52 8.15
N ILE A 40 -3.72 4.42 7.34
CA ILE A 40 -2.32 4.38 6.90
C ILE A 40 -1.45 5.08 7.94
N LEU A 41 -0.55 4.32 8.56
CA LEU A 41 0.39 4.78 9.56
C LEU A 41 1.82 4.68 9.04
N CYS A 42 2.67 5.56 9.50
CA CYS A 42 4.09 5.60 9.13
C CYS A 42 4.92 6.11 10.31
N THR A 43 6.24 6.06 10.19
CA THR A 43 7.17 6.78 11.08
C THR A 43 7.99 7.80 10.31
N GLU A 44 8.58 8.77 11.00
CA GLU A 44 9.52 9.70 10.37
C GLU A 44 10.76 8.99 9.83
N ASP A 45 11.21 7.91 10.50
CA ASP A 45 12.37 7.11 10.08
C ASP A 45 12.07 6.35 8.78
N ILE A 46 10.88 5.76 8.64
CA ILE A 46 10.43 5.14 7.38
C ILE A 46 10.46 6.19 6.25
N LEU A 47 9.93 7.40 6.47
CA LEU A 47 9.99 8.45 5.44
C LEU A 47 11.42 8.93 5.14
N ALA A 48 12.30 8.94 6.15
CA ALA A 48 13.71 9.25 5.94
C ALA A 48 14.39 8.19 5.06
N GLU A 49 14.08 6.92 5.27
CA GLU A 49 14.56 5.81 4.43
C GLU A 49 14.02 5.92 3.00
N VAL A 50 12.74 6.22 2.81
CA VAL A 50 12.16 6.46 1.48
C VAL A 50 12.89 7.60 0.77
N ARG A 51 13.19 8.69 1.48
CA ARG A 51 13.94 9.83 0.94
C ARG A 51 15.34 9.42 0.52
N TYR A 52 16.04 8.66 1.36
CA TYR A 52 17.38 8.14 1.07
C TYR A 52 17.37 7.26 -0.17
N HIS A 53 16.44 6.31 -0.24
CA HIS A 53 16.29 5.41 -1.39
C HIS A 53 15.99 6.17 -2.68
N LEU A 54 15.08 7.15 -2.66
CA LEU A 54 14.77 7.99 -3.81
C LEU A 54 15.98 8.78 -4.28
N ARG A 55 16.78 9.32 -3.36
CA ARG A 55 18.02 10.03 -3.68
C ARG A 55 19.04 9.10 -4.35
N ARG A 56 19.22 7.91 -3.81
CA ARG A 56 20.14 6.89 -4.33
C ARG A 56 19.72 6.41 -5.73
N ARG A 57 18.43 6.20 -5.96
CA ARG A 57 17.89 5.73 -7.25
C ARG A 57 17.87 6.82 -8.33
N HIS A 58 17.74 8.08 -7.91
CA HIS A 58 17.70 9.25 -8.81
C HIS A 58 18.72 10.32 -8.39
N PRO A 59 20.02 10.06 -8.54
CA PRO A 59 21.07 10.94 -8.03
C PRO A 59 21.05 12.34 -8.66
N THR A 60 20.57 12.46 -9.91
CA THR A 60 20.46 13.72 -10.65
C THR A 60 19.16 14.48 -10.40
N ALA A 61 18.19 13.87 -9.70
CA ALA A 61 16.94 14.54 -9.39
C ALA A 61 17.16 15.75 -8.47
N SER A 62 16.46 16.85 -8.75
CA SER A 62 16.54 18.05 -7.91
C SER A 62 16.03 17.77 -6.49
N SER A 63 16.54 18.49 -5.50
CA SER A 63 16.04 18.41 -4.13
C SER A 63 14.55 18.77 -4.04
N LYS A 64 14.08 19.67 -4.90
CA LYS A 64 12.66 20.03 -5.01
C LYS A 64 11.82 18.83 -5.46
N THR A 65 12.27 18.07 -6.47
CA THR A 65 11.58 16.88 -6.96
C THR A 65 11.42 15.82 -5.87
N ILE A 66 12.50 15.52 -5.15
CA ILE A 66 12.46 14.54 -4.04
C ILE A 66 11.53 15.03 -2.91
N LYS A 67 11.66 16.30 -2.50
CA LYS A 67 10.77 16.88 -1.49
C LYS A 67 9.30 16.78 -1.89
N THR A 68 8.97 17.14 -3.15
CA THR A 68 7.59 17.05 -3.65
C THR A 68 7.05 15.63 -3.58
N LYS A 69 7.86 14.61 -3.92
CA LYS A 69 7.43 13.20 -3.84
C LYS A 69 7.18 12.77 -2.40
N ILE A 70 8.09 13.09 -1.47
CA ILE A 70 7.91 12.80 -0.05
C ILE A 70 6.67 13.53 0.52
N SER A 71 6.48 14.82 0.17
CA SER A 71 5.29 15.55 0.62
C SER A 71 3.99 14.91 0.15
N LYS A 72 3.94 14.39 -1.08
CA LYS A 72 2.76 13.67 -1.59
C LYS A 72 2.47 12.39 -0.80
N ILE A 73 3.51 11.60 -0.50
CA ILE A 73 3.36 10.41 0.35
C ILE A 73 2.84 10.83 1.73
N ARG A 74 3.47 11.84 2.35
CA ARG A 74 3.10 12.35 3.67
C ARG A 74 1.64 12.81 3.76
N MET A 75 1.12 13.43 2.70
CA MET A 75 -0.29 13.89 2.64
C MET A 75 -1.32 12.74 2.61
N CYS A 76 -0.89 11.52 2.28
CA CYS A 76 -1.75 10.34 2.23
C CYS A 76 -1.57 9.43 3.45
N ILE A 77 -0.74 9.81 4.42
CA ILE A 77 -0.56 9.14 5.71
C ILE A 77 -1.54 9.80 6.69
N ASP A 78 -2.33 8.99 7.39
CA ASP A 78 -3.32 9.47 8.34
C ASP A 78 -2.68 9.91 9.66
N ASP A 79 -1.68 9.14 10.15
CA ASP A 79 -1.01 9.45 11.41
C ASP A 79 0.43 8.93 11.45
N PHE A 80 1.23 9.50 12.34
CA PHE A 80 2.62 9.12 12.57
C PHE A 80 2.77 8.44 13.93
N VAL A 81 3.41 7.26 13.91
CA VAL A 81 3.70 6.49 15.12
C VAL A 81 5.05 6.91 15.69
N GLU A 82 5.06 7.28 16.95
CA GLU A 82 6.27 7.39 17.75
C GLU A 82 6.60 6.04 18.38
N PHE A 83 7.88 5.72 18.57
CA PHE A 83 8.32 4.46 19.15
C PHE A 83 9.56 4.65 20.03
N SER A 84 9.70 3.78 21.02
CA SER A 84 10.76 3.88 22.04
C SER A 84 12.11 3.32 21.59
N GLY A 85 12.12 2.50 20.53
CA GLY A 85 13.33 1.83 20.04
C GLY A 85 13.86 0.71 20.96
N SER A 86 13.08 0.26 21.93
CA SER A 86 13.51 -0.65 22.99
C SER A 86 13.17 -2.13 22.75
N SER A 87 12.58 -2.47 21.62
CA SER A 87 12.20 -3.85 21.32
C SER A 87 13.40 -4.69 20.84
N SER A 88 13.34 -6.00 21.13
CA SER A 88 14.32 -6.99 20.71
C SER A 88 13.61 -8.13 19.95
N GLY A 89 14.33 -8.88 19.12
CA GLY A 89 13.77 -10.12 18.54
C GLY A 89 13.58 -10.06 17.03
N VAL A 90 14.14 -9.07 16.32
CA VAL A 90 14.19 -9.04 14.86
C VAL A 90 15.54 -9.54 14.38
N PRO A 91 15.62 -10.37 13.32
CA PRO A 91 16.89 -10.85 12.78
C PRO A 91 17.79 -9.74 12.24
N ASP A 92 17.22 -8.69 11.66
CA ASP A 92 17.95 -7.55 11.11
C ASP A 92 17.78 -6.31 12.01
N ILE A 93 18.92 -5.74 12.44
CA ILE A 93 18.94 -4.52 13.24
C ILE A 93 18.35 -3.31 12.48
N TYR A 94 18.41 -3.32 11.15
CA TYR A 94 17.83 -2.26 10.33
C TYR A 94 16.29 -2.25 10.35
N ASP A 95 15.66 -3.40 10.63
CA ASP A 95 14.19 -3.52 10.73
C ASP A 95 13.66 -3.32 12.16
N LEU A 96 14.58 -3.15 13.13
CA LEU A 96 14.23 -2.98 14.54
C LEU A 96 13.31 -1.77 14.78
N HIS A 97 13.53 -0.67 14.07
CA HIS A 97 12.71 0.53 14.20
C HIS A 97 11.27 0.31 13.70
N VAL A 98 11.08 -0.47 12.61
CA VAL A 98 9.75 -0.84 12.10
C VAL A 98 9.04 -1.76 13.08
N HIS A 99 9.74 -2.78 13.61
CA HIS A 99 9.20 -3.69 14.60
C HIS A 99 8.79 -2.97 15.89
N SER A 100 9.64 -2.08 16.43
CA SER A 100 9.34 -1.28 17.62
C SER A 100 8.12 -0.39 17.40
N ALA A 101 8.04 0.29 16.25
CA ALA A 101 6.91 1.12 15.90
C ALA A 101 5.60 0.30 15.79
N THR A 102 5.70 -0.95 15.31
CA THR A 102 4.55 -1.83 15.20
C THR A 102 3.99 -2.20 16.57
N LEU A 103 4.85 -2.51 17.54
CA LEU A 103 4.45 -2.85 18.90
C LEU A 103 3.93 -1.62 19.66
N ASP A 104 4.69 -0.54 19.68
CA ASP A 104 4.35 0.67 20.43
C ASP A 104 3.10 1.37 19.87
N GLY A 105 2.91 1.30 18.54
CA GLY A 105 1.77 1.87 17.83
C GLY A 105 0.50 1.03 17.86
N HIS A 106 0.49 -0.14 18.53
CA HIS A 106 -0.63 -1.08 18.50
C HIS A 106 -1.15 -1.33 17.09
N ILE A 107 -0.25 -1.71 16.19
CA ILE A 107 -0.50 -1.93 14.78
C ILE A 107 -1.17 -3.29 14.57
N ASP A 108 -2.21 -3.34 13.74
CA ASP A 108 -2.88 -4.59 13.37
C ASP A 108 -2.13 -5.30 12.22
N VAL A 109 -1.63 -4.52 11.27
CA VAL A 109 -0.95 -5.03 10.07
C VAL A 109 0.32 -4.24 9.78
N LEU A 110 1.44 -4.93 9.67
CA LEU A 110 2.65 -4.42 9.04
C LEU A 110 2.60 -4.76 7.55
N LEU A 111 2.55 -3.75 6.70
CA LEU A 111 2.55 -3.89 5.24
C LEU A 111 3.98 -3.77 4.72
N THR A 112 4.55 -4.89 4.28
CA THR A 112 5.95 -4.98 3.82
C THR A 112 6.13 -6.08 2.78
N GLU A 113 7.05 -5.91 1.84
CA GLU A 113 7.47 -6.99 0.93
C GLU A 113 8.51 -7.95 1.58
N ASN A 114 9.12 -7.56 2.71
CA ASN A 114 10.15 -8.31 3.41
C ASN A 114 9.57 -9.15 4.58
N VAL A 115 8.52 -9.90 4.33
CA VAL A 115 7.79 -10.66 5.37
C VAL A 115 8.71 -11.56 6.23
N LYS A 116 9.79 -12.09 5.64
CA LYS A 116 10.71 -13.02 6.32
C LYS A 116 11.57 -12.36 7.40
N ASP A 117 11.70 -11.04 7.36
CA ASP A 117 12.57 -10.29 8.27
C ASP A 117 11.87 -9.99 9.60
N PHE A 118 10.58 -10.33 9.69
CA PHE A 118 9.76 -10.09 10.88
C PHE A 118 9.39 -11.41 11.59
N PRO A 119 9.33 -11.40 12.94
CA PRO A 119 9.10 -12.62 13.71
C PRO A 119 7.69 -13.17 13.53
N SER A 120 7.58 -14.50 13.51
CA SER A 120 6.31 -15.23 13.53
C SER A 120 6.31 -16.25 14.69
N PRO A 121 5.26 -16.33 15.54
CA PRO A 121 4.08 -15.48 15.56
C PRO A 121 4.36 -14.10 16.17
N SER A 122 3.85 -13.04 15.59
CA SER A 122 3.94 -11.69 16.10
C SER A 122 2.62 -11.22 16.70
N MET A 123 2.65 -10.17 17.51
CA MET A 123 1.44 -9.54 18.06
C MET A 123 0.64 -8.76 16.99
N TYR A 124 1.15 -8.69 15.78
CA TYR A 124 0.56 -8.06 14.60
C TYR A 124 0.68 -8.98 13.38
N ASN A 125 -0.14 -8.76 12.38
CA ASN A 125 -0.05 -9.48 11.12
C ASN A 125 0.99 -8.84 10.20
N VAL A 126 1.84 -9.65 9.56
CA VAL A 126 2.75 -9.19 8.51
C VAL A 126 2.15 -9.60 7.16
N SER A 127 2.02 -8.65 6.24
CA SER A 127 1.38 -8.88 4.95
C SER A 127 2.15 -8.24 3.81
N THR A 128 2.22 -8.94 2.67
CA THR A 128 2.62 -8.34 1.40
C THR A 128 1.54 -7.42 0.86
N ALA A 129 1.89 -6.54 -0.08
CA ALA A 129 0.90 -5.70 -0.75
C ALA A 129 -0.13 -6.55 -1.52
N ASP A 130 0.30 -7.64 -2.16
CA ASP A 130 -0.58 -8.54 -2.91
C ASP A 130 -1.68 -9.15 -2.01
N ASP A 131 -1.27 -9.73 -0.88
CA ASP A 131 -2.20 -10.34 0.07
C ASP A 131 -3.10 -9.29 0.75
N PHE A 132 -2.55 -8.15 1.09
CA PHE A 132 -3.28 -7.07 1.74
C PHE A 132 -4.35 -6.47 0.82
N PHE A 133 -4.03 -6.16 -0.43
CA PHE A 133 -4.99 -5.59 -1.38
C PHE A 133 -6.16 -6.55 -1.65
N ILE A 134 -5.87 -7.83 -1.86
CA ILE A 134 -6.92 -8.86 -2.00
C ILE A 134 -7.79 -8.90 -0.75
N LYS A 135 -7.17 -8.96 0.42
CA LYS A 135 -7.90 -9.05 1.69
C LYS A 135 -8.84 -7.86 1.89
N ILE A 136 -8.35 -6.63 1.71
CA ILE A 136 -9.16 -5.42 1.90
C ILE A 136 -10.35 -5.39 0.95
N VAL A 137 -10.15 -5.67 -0.33
CA VAL A 137 -11.25 -5.70 -1.31
C VAL A 137 -12.28 -6.79 -1.00
N THR A 138 -11.81 -7.98 -0.60
CA THR A 138 -12.70 -9.09 -0.24
C THR A 138 -13.48 -8.81 1.05
N ASP A 139 -12.82 -8.34 2.08
CA ASP A 139 -13.44 -8.08 3.39
C ASP A 139 -14.48 -6.95 3.33
N THR A 140 -14.25 -5.95 2.49
CA THR A 140 -15.17 -4.82 2.28
C THR A 140 -16.19 -5.05 1.17
N GLN A 141 -16.05 -6.11 0.38
CA GLN A 141 -16.81 -6.33 -0.88
C GLN A 141 -16.64 -5.17 -1.87
N GLY A 142 -15.48 -4.53 -1.83
CA GLY A 142 -15.15 -3.28 -2.57
C GLY A 142 -14.88 -3.44 -4.06
N TYR A 143 -15.52 -4.41 -4.72
CA TYR A 143 -15.27 -4.71 -6.14
C TYR A 143 -15.72 -3.59 -7.07
N LYS A 144 -16.81 -2.89 -6.71
CA LYS A 144 -17.31 -1.75 -7.49
C LYS A 144 -16.34 -0.58 -7.42
N GLU A 145 -15.84 -0.29 -6.23
CA GLU A 145 -14.86 0.77 -5.99
C GLU A 145 -13.56 0.48 -6.75
N VAL A 146 -13.13 -0.77 -6.78
CA VAL A 146 -11.96 -1.20 -7.59
C VAL A 146 -12.21 -0.97 -9.08
N LEU A 147 -13.41 -1.24 -9.60
CA LEU A 147 -13.76 -0.93 -10.99
C LEU A 147 -13.68 0.58 -11.27
N GLU A 148 -14.15 1.42 -10.36
CA GLU A 148 -14.03 2.89 -10.49
C GLU A 148 -12.56 3.33 -10.52
N ILE A 149 -11.72 2.77 -9.66
CA ILE A 149 -10.26 3.00 -9.66
C ILE A 149 -9.66 2.60 -11.01
N ILE A 150 -10.01 1.43 -11.54
CA ILE A 150 -9.52 0.94 -12.84
C ILE A 150 -9.88 1.94 -13.95
N GLN A 151 -11.13 2.40 -14.00
CA GLN A 151 -11.60 3.34 -15.01
C GLN A 151 -10.83 4.67 -14.92
N MET A 152 -10.68 5.21 -13.73
CA MET A 152 -9.94 6.44 -13.48
C MET A 152 -8.46 6.32 -13.89
N GLN A 153 -7.79 5.22 -13.52
CA GLN A 153 -6.40 4.98 -13.90
C GLN A 153 -6.23 4.81 -15.43
N ARG A 154 -7.13 4.09 -16.09
CA ARG A 154 -7.11 3.93 -17.56
C ARG A 154 -7.25 5.26 -18.27
N GLU A 155 -8.17 6.11 -17.82
CA GLU A 155 -8.34 7.46 -18.37
C GLU A 155 -7.08 8.32 -18.18
N TYR A 156 -6.49 8.29 -16.99
CA TYR A 156 -5.22 8.97 -16.71
C TYR A 156 -4.08 8.47 -17.62
N MET A 157 -3.94 7.15 -17.79
CA MET A 157 -2.90 6.55 -18.64
C MET A 157 -3.11 6.88 -20.12
N ARG A 158 -4.38 6.83 -20.58
CA ARG A 158 -4.74 7.21 -21.97
C ARG A 158 -4.30 8.64 -22.29
N ARG A 159 -4.58 9.59 -21.39
CA ARG A 159 -4.15 10.99 -21.55
C ARG A 159 -2.63 11.16 -21.60
N ARG A 160 -1.89 10.22 -21.05
CA ARG A 160 -0.42 10.25 -21.02
C ARG A 160 0.24 9.32 -22.04
N HIS A 161 -0.51 8.73 -22.95
CA HIS A 161 -0.03 7.78 -23.94
C HIS A 161 0.77 6.61 -23.34
N LYS A 162 0.38 6.14 -22.13
CA LYS A 162 0.98 5.01 -21.44
C LYS A 162 0.22 3.72 -21.76
N SER A 163 0.88 2.56 -21.52
CA SER A 163 0.21 1.27 -21.57
C SER A 163 -1.01 1.24 -20.65
N LEU A 164 -2.13 0.69 -21.15
CA LEU A 164 -3.38 0.54 -20.41
C LEU A 164 -3.44 -0.78 -19.60
N ASP A 165 -2.39 -1.58 -19.63
CA ASP A 165 -2.33 -2.86 -18.93
C ASP A 165 -1.94 -2.65 -17.45
N LEU A 166 -2.94 -2.39 -16.62
CA LEU A 166 -2.79 -2.22 -15.18
C LEU A 166 -2.31 -3.51 -14.50
N SER A 167 -2.75 -4.67 -15.02
CA SER A 167 -2.36 -5.98 -14.48
C SER A 167 -0.86 -6.22 -14.63
N ALA A 168 -0.29 -5.88 -15.80
CA ALA A 168 1.15 -6.01 -16.01
C ALA A 168 1.99 -5.09 -15.11
N TYR A 169 1.47 -3.93 -14.71
CA TYR A 169 2.14 -3.08 -13.71
C TYR A 169 2.13 -3.73 -12.33
N LEU A 170 1.01 -4.36 -11.94
CA LEU A 170 0.87 -5.07 -10.67
C LEU A 170 1.75 -6.32 -10.62
N GLU A 171 1.80 -7.11 -11.69
CA GLU A 171 2.68 -8.28 -11.76
C GLU A 171 4.15 -7.90 -11.59
N ARG A 172 4.60 -6.83 -12.25
CA ARG A 172 5.97 -6.29 -12.07
C ARG A 172 6.22 -5.73 -10.68
N ALA A 173 5.17 -5.35 -9.97
CA ALA A 173 5.23 -4.90 -8.59
C ALA A 173 5.03 -6.04 -7.57
N ASN A 174 5.15 -7.31 -8.01
CA ASN A 174 4.99 -8.51 -7.18
C ASN A 174 3.59 -8.70 -6.59
N CYS A 175 2.54 -8.26 -7.31
CA CYS A 175 1.14 -8.42 -6.93
C CYS A 175 0.35 -9.28 -7.94
N PRO A 176 0.69 -10.57 -8.13
CA PRO A 176 0.05 -11.40 -9.15
C PRO A 176 -1.40 -11.76 -8.83
N LYS A 177 -1.76 -11.98 -7.55
CA LYS A 177 -3.13 -12.30 -7.13
C LYS A 177 -4.05 -11.11 -7.37
N PHE A 178 -3.63 -9.92 -6.97
CA PHE A 178 -4.39 -8.69 -7.19
C PHE A 178 -4.47 -8.34 -8.68
N ALA A 179 -3.41 -8.59 -9.45
CA ALA A 179 -3.43 -8.46 -10.92
C ALA A 179 -4.48 -9.38 -11.56
N SER A 180 -4.64 -10.62 -11.05
CA SER A 180 -5.67 -11.54 -11.53
C SER A 180 -7.08 -11.00 -11.24
N LEU A 181 -7.33 -10.53 -10.02
CA LEU A 181 -8.60 -9.90 -9.67
C LEU A 181 -8.95 -8.73 -10.61
N ILE A 182 -7.97 -7.86 -10.89
CA ILE A 182 -8.17 -6.73 -11.82
C ILE A 182 -8.57 -7.21 -13.21
N ARG A 183 -7.93 -8.27 -13.73
CA ARG A 183 -8.30 -8.85 -15.04
C ARG A 183 -9.71 -9.42 -15.06
N ASP A 184 -10.08 -10.13 -14.00
CA ASP A 184 -11.40 -10.77 -13.91
C ASP A 184 -12.50 -9.69 -13.84
N LEU A 185 -12.34 -8.67 -13.01
CA LEU A 185 -13.27 -7.55 -12.92
C LEU A 185 -13.42 -6.79 -14.27
N GLN A 186 -12.32 -6.60 -14.99
CA GLN A 186 -12.37 -5.95 -16.30
C GLN A 186 -13.12 -6.81 -17.35
N ARG A 187 -12.94 -8.12 -17.32
CA ARG A 187 -13.63 -9.07 -18.23
C ARG A 187 -15.13 -9.07 -17.97
N ASP A 188 -15.54 -9.20 -16.71
CA ASP A 188 -16.93 -9.26 -16.32
C ASP A 188 -17.68 -7.96 -16.65
N HIS A 189 -17.01 -6.81 -16.44
CA HIS A 189 -17.57 -5.50 -16.79
C HIS A 189 -17.78 -5.34 -18.30
N LEU A 190 -16.85 -5.83 -19.14
CA LEU A 190 -16.98 -5.79 -20.60
C LEU A 190 -18.13 -6.68 -21.10
N SER A 191 -18.28 -7.88 -20.53
CA SER A 191 -19.38 -8.80 -20.87
C SER A 191 -20.74 -8.19 -20.54
N SER A 192 -20.88 -7.59 -19.37
CA SER A 192 -22.14 -6.96 -18.91
C SER A 192 -22.54 -5.72 -19.73
N THR A 193 -21.60 -5.12 -20.46
CA THR A 193 -21.85 -3.90 -21.27
C THR A 193 -22.21 -4.24 -22.73
N GLN A 194 -21.92 -5.45 -23.19
CA GLN A 194 -22.27 -5.93 -24.55
C GLN A 194 -23.70 -6.52 -24.62
N ASP A 195 -24.28 -6.87 -23.49
CA ASP A 195 -25.64 -7.44 -23.41
C ASP A 195 -26.75 -6.38 -23.22
N LYS A 196 -26.39 -5.10 -23.33
CA LYS A 196 -27.34 -3.96 -23.28
C LYS A 196 -27.36 -3.17 -24.59
#